data_358dccf0278d9061ce9eb7c5034d8839
#
_entry.id   358dccf0278d9061ce9eb7c5034d8839
#
_cell.length_a   1.000
_cell.length_b   1.000
_cell.length_c   1.000
_cell.angle_alpha   90.00
_cell.angle_beta   90.00
_cell.angle_gamma   90.00
#
_symmetry.space_group_name_H-M   'P 1'
#
loop_
_entity.id
_entity.type
_entity.pdbx_description
1 polymer ?
#
loop_
_entity_poly.entity_id
_entity_poly.type
_entity_poly.pdbx_seq_one_letter_code
_entity_poly.pdbx_strand_id
1 'polypeptide(L)'
;SKIKNLEYIFVDDGSLDESYNLILDFIKKEKKKNKKIKYKAIKFKRNKGKGAALICGIKKASKDWMVTIDTDISVSLIEINNWIKYKYLKIDKQIYFGSRNLKDSIIKFEYHRKLIGFFFMLICKFLLKIKLHDTQCGFKLYKKKIGKMLFKNLTEKKFAHDIEIVLLATKKKIEIIELPVEWKHKEDSKIHLIKDSLSIFWSIYKMKKKFNY
;
A
#
# COMPACT_ATOMS: atom_id res chain seq x y z
N SER A 1 7.29 0.25 21.12
CA SER A 1 7.62 0.99 19.89
C SER A 1 8.27 2.31 20.27
N LYS A 2 9.46 2.59 19.70
CA LYS A 2 10.14 3.89 19.87
C LYS A 2 9.47 5.01 19.05
N ILE A 3 8.46 4.69 18.25
CA ILE A 3 7.75 5.66 17.40
C ILE A 3 6.76 6.42 18.28
N LYS A 4 6.99 7.72 18.41
CA LYS A 4 6.12 8.63 19.16
C LYS A 4 5.13 9.32 18.20
N ASN A 5 3.99 9.76 18.72
CA ASN A 5 3.04 10.61 18.00
C ASN A 5 2.36 9.93 16.78
N LEU A 6 1.80 8.74 17.00
CA LEU A 6 1.10 7.94 16.00
C LEU A 6 -0.30 8.46 15.69
N GLU A 7 -0.73 8.21 14.44
CA GLU A 7 -2.09 8.40 13.97
C GLU A 7 -2.50 7.15 13.16
N TYR A 8 -3.67 6.60 13.46
CA TYR A 8 -4.28 5.51 12.69
C TYR A 8 -5.50 6.03 11.96
N ILE A 9 -5.57 5.73 10.66
CA ILE A 9 -6.69 6.12 9.80
C ILE A 9 -7.22 4.85 9.14
N PHE A 10 -8.41 4.44 9.55
CA PHE A 10 -9.15 3.33 8.96
C PHE A 10 -10.10 3.89 7.91
N VAL A 11 -10.08 3.32 6.73
CA VAL A 11 -11.01 3.66 5.65
C VAL A 11 -11.73 2.40 5.22
N ASP A 12 -12.99 2.30 5.56
CA ASP A 12 -13.88 1.24 5.13
C ASP A 12 -14.45 1.60 3.75
N ASP A 13 -14.13 0.79 2.76
CA ASP A 13 -14.55 0.97 1.37
C ASP A 13 -15.99 0.48 1.11
N GLY A 14 -16.90 0.78 2.03
CA GLY A 14 -18.33 0.51 1.89
C GLY A 14 -18.70 -0.94 2.20
N SER A 15 -18.10 -1.54 3.24
CA SER A 15 -18.48 -2.87 3.72
C SER A 15 -19.95 -2.94 4.12
N LEU A 16 -20.59 -4.05 3.76
CA LEU A 16 -22.00 -4.33 4.08
C LEU A 16 -22.16 -5.12 5.38
N ASP A 17 -21.06 -5.69 5.87
CA ASP A 17 -20.97 -6.43 7.11
C ASP A 17 -20.59 -5.54 8.31
N GLU A 18 -20.36 -6.14 9.47
CA GLU A 18 -20.01 -5.46 10.72
C GLU A 18 -18.60 -4.86 10.76
N SER A 19 -17.82 -4.90 9.66
CA SER A 19 -16.43 -4.44 9.61
C SER A 19 -16.25 -3.02 10.16
N TYR A 20 -17.14 -2.09 9.81
CA TYR A 20 -17.03 -0.71 10.29
C TYR A 20 -17.32 -0.58 11.80
N ASN A 21 -18.29 -1.33 12.31
CA ASN A 21 -18.60 -1.34 13.74
C ASN A 21 -17.44 -1.92 14.54
N LEU A 22 -16.80 -2.99 14.05
CA LEU A 22 -15.60 -3.54 14.67
C LEU A 22 -14.45 -2.53 14.72
N ILE A 23 -14.26 -1.71 13.68
CA ILE A 23 -13.28 -0.61 13.68
C ILE A 23 -13.60 0.41 14.77
N LEU A 24 -14.88 0.82 14.91
CA LEU A 24 -15.28 1.80 15.92
C LEU A 24 -15.06 1.26 17.35
N ASP A 25 -15.41 0.00 17.60
CA ASP A 25 -15.21 -0.66 18.89
C ASP A 25 -13.72 -0.81 19.22
N PHE A 26 -12.90 -1.19 18.25
CA PHE A 26 -11.45 -1.21 18.38
C PHE A 26 -10.92 0.17 18.80
N ILE A 27 -11.32 1.22 18.09
CA ILE A 27 -10.90 2.60 18.38
C ILE A 27 -11.32 3.01 19.79
N LYS A 28 -12.54 2.66 20.22
CA LYS A 28 -13.05 2.97 21.57
C LYS A 28 -12.20 2.30 22.65
N LYS A 29 -11.84 1.02 22.45
CA LYS A 29 -10.98 0.26 23.38
C LYS A 29 -9.57 0.84 23.43
N GLU A 30 -8.97 1.14 22.30
CA GLU A 30 -7.58 1.60 22.23
C GLU A 30 -7.41 3.04 22.76
N LYS A 31 -8.38 3.94 22.53
CA LYS A 31 -8.39 5.29 23.11
C LYS A 31 -8.39 5.28 24.65
N LYS A 32 -9.01 4.27 25.28
CA LYS A 32 -8.97 4.10 26.76
C LYS A 32 -7.56 3.73 27.24
N LYS A 33 -6.81 2.93 26.46
CA LYS A 33 -5.45 2.49 26.81
C LYS A 33 -4.40 3.57 26.56
N ASN A 34 -4.54 4.32 25.47
CA ASN A 34 -3.56 5.34 25.10
C ASN A 34 -4.20 6.56 24.44
N LYS A 35 -4.44 7.60 25.23
CA LYS A 35 -5.03 8.87 24.79
C LYS A 35 -4.13 9.70 23.85
N LYS A 36 -2.84 9.38 23.76
CA LYS A 36 -1.88 10.13 22.89
C LYS A 36 -1.96 9.73 21.43
N ILE A 37 -2.52 8.55 21.12
CA ILE A 37 -2.68 8.06 19.74
C ILE A 37 -3.97 8.64 19.15
N LYS A 38 -3.87 9.20 17.95
CA LYS A 38 -5.02 9.72 17.22
C LYS A 38 -5.60 8.61 16.32
N TYR A 39 -6.91 8.44 16.38
CA TYR A 39 -7.65 7.47 15.56
C TYR A 39 -8.71 8.18 14.75
N LYS A 40 -8.83 7.82 13.46
CA LYS A 40 -9.90 8.24 12.56
C LYS A 40 -10.50 7.02 11.89
N ALA A 41 -11.83 6.98 11.77
CA ALA A 41 -12.56 6.01 10.99
C ALA A 41 -13.40 6.75 9.94
N ILE A 42 -13.38 6.24 8.71
CA ILE A 42 -14.12 6.79 7.58
C ILE A 42 -14.80 5.62 6.88
N LYS A 43 -16.10 5.74 6.59
CA LYS A 43 -16.86 4.75 5.83
C LYS A 43 -17.35 5.36 4.53
N PHE A 44 -17.17 4.68 3.41
CA PHE A 44 -17.80 5.05 2.14
C PHE A 44 -19.23 4.48 2.08
N LYS A 45 -20.12 5.18 1.40
CA LYS A 45 -21.49 4.70 1.19
C LYS A 45 -21.56 3.45 0.31
N ARG A 46 -20.56 3.23 -0.57
CA ARG A 46 -20.43 2.08 -1.48
C ARG A 46 -18.96 1.84 -1.79
N ASN A 47 -18.64 0.64 -2.24
CA ASN A 47 -17.29 0.30 -2.68
C ASN A 47 -16.83 1.21 -3.83
N LYS A 48 -15.65 1.80 -3.67
CA LYS A 48 -14.98 2.66 -4.66
C LYS A 48 -13.62 2.14 -5.07
N GLY A 49 -13.14 1.10 -4.41
CA GLY A 49 -11.86 0.43 -4.65
C GLY A 49 -10.74 0.85 -3.70
N LYS A 50 -9.76 -0.05 -3.53
CA LYS A 50 -8.62 0.10 -2.63
C LYS A 50 -7.87 1.43 -2.83
N GLY A 51 -7.60 1.81 -4.09
CA GLY A 51 -6.95 3.08 -4.41
C GLY A 51 -7.73 4.29 -3.92
N ALA A 52 -9.08 4.26 -4.02
CA ALA A 52 -9.92 5.34 -3.51
C ALA A 52 -9.88 5.45 -1.97
N ALA A 53 -9.86 4.31 -1.27
CA ALA A 53 -9.72 4.28 0.17
C ALA A 53 -8.36 4.86 0.62
N LEU A 54 -7.28 4.47 -0.06
CA LEU A 54 -5.93 5.00 0.20
C LEU A 54 -5.84 6.51 -0.09
N ILE A 55 -6.40 7.00 -1.20
CA ILE A 55 -6.48 8.45 -1.49
C ILE A 55 -7.16 9.19 -0.33
N CYS A 56 -8.26 8.65 0.18
CA CYS A 56 -8.98 9.26 1.29
C CYS A 56 -8.14 9.28 2.57
N GLY A 57 -7.53 8.15 2.92
CA GLY A 57 -6.68 8.03 4.11
C GLY A 57 -5.48 8.97 4.06
N ILE A 58 -4.73 8.98 2.97
CA ILE A 58 -3.57 9.85 2.76
C ILE A 58 -3.96 11.34 2.80
N LYS A 59 -5.11 11.73 2.21
CA LYS A 59 -5.61 13.10 2.29
C LYS A 59 -5.84 13.54 3.73
N LYS A 60 -6.35 12.65 4.59
CA LYS A 60 -6.66 12.92 6.00
C LYS A 60 -5.46 12.77 6.95
N ALA A 61 -4.36 12.20 6.48
CA ALA A 61 -3.15 12.02 7.27
C ALA A 61 -2.46 13.35 7.60
N SER A 62 -1.98 13.47 8.84
CA SER A 62 -1.39 14.70 9.37
C SER A 62 0.10 14.59 9.69
N LYS A 63 0.63 13.37 9.89
CA LYS A 63 2.01 13.13 10.32
C LYS A 63 3.02 13.26 9.18
N ASP A 64 4.30 13.47 9.52
CA ASP A 64 5.38 13.72 8.55
C ASP A 64 5.70 12.50 7.68
N TRP A 65 5.48 11.31 8.22
CA TRP A 65 5.57 10.05 7.51
C TRP A 65 4.23 9.33 7.53
N MET A 66 3.90 8.67 6.44
CA MET A 66 2.66 7.93 6.25
C MET A 66 2.97 6.52 5.79
N VAL A 67 2.40 5.54 6.48
CA VAL A 67 2.47 4.13 6.08
C VAL A 67 1.12 3.71 5.55
N THR A 68 1.09 3.11 4.36
CA THR A 68 -0.06 2.33 3.90
C THR A 68 0.14 0.87 4.28
N ILE A 69 -0.93 0.19 4.66
CA ILE A 69 -0.91 -1.22 5.03
C ILE A 69 -2.23 -1.86 4.65
N ASP A 70 -2.18 -3.10 4.20
CA ASP A 70 -3.38 -3.90 3.94
C ASP A 70 -4.04 -4.34 5.24
N THR A 71 -5.35 -4.43 5.26
CA THR A 71 -6.14 -4.76 6.46
C THR A 71 -5.92 -6.18 6.96
N ASP A 72 -5.44 -7.09 6.10
CA ASP A 72 -5.06 -8.46 6.46
C ASP A 72 -3.76 -8.53 7.28
N ILE A 73 -3.03 -7.39 7.36
CA ILE A 73 -1.75 -7.27 8.07
C ILE A 73 -0.76 -8.38 7.65
N SER A 74 -0.75 -8.71 6.35
CA SER A 74 0.22 -9.67 5.79
C SER A 74 1.67 -9.21 6.01
N VAL A 75 1.91 -7.91 6.13
CA VAL A 75 3.17 -7.31 6.62
C VAL A 75 2.88 -6.59 7.93
N SER A 76 3.61 -6.93 8.98
CA SER A 76 3.44 -6.31 10.30
C SER A 76 3.98 -4.88 10.35
N LEU A 77 3.34 -4.00 11.14
CA LEU A 77 3.88 -2.66 11.44
C LEU A 77 5.25 -2.70 12.14
N ILE A 78 5.64 -3.85 12.70
CA ILE A 78 6.97 -4.07 13.30
C ILE A 78 8.07 -3.86 12.25
N GLU A 79 7.79 -4.05 10.95
CA GLU A 79 8.77 -3.83 9.88
C GLU A 79 9.35 -2.40 9.87
N ILE A 80 8.58 -1.39 10.27
CA ILE A 80 9.13 -0.03 10.42
C ILE A 80 10.25 0.00 11.47
N ASN A 81 10.08 -0.73 12.58
CA ASN A 81 11.14 -0.80 13.60
C ASN A 81 12.37 -1.55 13.08
N ASN A 82 12.18 -2.60 12.27
CA ASN A 82 13.26 -3.31 11.61
C ASN A 82 14.00 -2.40 10.63
N TRP A 83 13.29 -1.68 9.78
CA TRP A 83 13.89 -0.72 8.84
C TRP A 83 14.69 0.38 9.54
N ILE A 84 14.20 0.87 10.70
CA ILE A 84 14.94 1.83 11.54
C ILE A 84 16.16 1.18 12.19
N LYS A 85 16.00 -0.02 12.78
CA LYS A 85 17.07 -0.78 13.47
C LYS A 85 18.25 -1.08 12.53
N TYR A 86 17.93 -1.52 11.31
CA TYR A 86 18.94 -1.87 10.30
C TYR A 86 19.41 -0.66 9.47
N LYS A 87 19.00 0.56 9.83
CA LYS A 87 19.39 1.81 9.16
C LYS A 87 19.08 1.83 7.65
N TYR A 88 18.01 1.15 7.22
CA TYR A 88 17.57 1.15 5.83
C TYR A 88 16.97 2.48 5.39
N LEU A 89 16.41 3.27 6.34
CA LEU A 89 15.81 4.56 6.03
C LEU A 89 16.89 5.64 5.92
N LYS A 90 17.03 6.22 4.74
CA LYS A 90 17.99 7.29 4.42
C LYS A 90 17.31 8.66 4.49
N ILE A 91 18.04 9.68 4.94
CA ILE A 91 17.49 11.04 5.18
C ILE A 91 17.01 11.68 3.86
N ASP A 92 17.73 11.47 2.76
CA ASP A 92 17.46 12.03 1.44
C ASP A 92 16.33 11.31 0.68
N LYS A 93 15.95 10.10 1.09
CA LYS A 93 14.91 9.31 0.42
C LYS A 93 13.53 9.58 1.02
N GLN A 94 12.51 9.50 0.19
CA GLN A 94 11.17 9.98 0.52
C GLN A 94 10.07 8.94 0.34
N ILE A 95 10.38 7.82 -0.34
CA ILE A 95 9.45 6.72 -0.61
C ILE A 95 10.17 5.40 -0.41
N TYR A 96 9.52 4.50 0.35
CA TYR A 96 9.99 3.13 0.54
C TYR A 96 8.84 2.17 0.31
N PHE A 97 9.07 1.15 -0.49
CA PHE A 97 8.14 0.07 -0.75
C PHE A 97 8.68 -1.20 -0.09
N GLY A 98 7.83 -1.86 0.69
CA GLY A 98 8.10 -3.24 1.06
C GLY A 98 8.10 -4.10 -0.20
N SER A 99 9.09 -4.96 -0.34
CA SER A 99 9.22 -5.86 -1.49
C SER A 99 9.34 -7.29 -1.00
N ARG A 100 8.51 -8.16 -1.55
CA ARG A 100 8.51 -9.61 -1.28
C ARG A 100 9.55 -10.34 -2.12
N ASN A 101 10.10 -9.68 -3.14
CA ASN A 101 10.98 -10.28 -4.14
C ASN A 101 12.46 -9.94 -3.94
N LEU A 102 12.82 -9.35 -2.80
CA LEU A 102 14.21 -9.15 -2.41
C LEU A 102 14.77 -10.39 -1.71
N LYS A 103 16.08 -10.59 -1.81
CA LYS A 103 16.79 -11.74 -1.24
C LYS A 103 16.56 -11.91 0.28
N ASP A 104 16.53 -10.78 0.99
CA ASP A 104 16.40 -10.77 2.45
C ASP A 104 14.93 -10.77 2.93
N SER A 105 13.95 -10.88 2.00
CA SER A 105 12.55 -10.97 2.36
C SER A 105 12.17 -12.37 2.79
N ILE A 106 11.41 -12.46 3.89
CA ILE A 106 10.92 -13.74 4.43
C ILE A 106 9.47 -13.90 3.99
N ILE A 107 9.20 -14.98 3.24
CA ILE A 107 7.88 -15.18 2.66
C ILE A 107 7.37 -16.58 2.97
N LYS A 108 6.19 -16.65 3.58
CA LYS A 108 5.44 -17.89 3.80
C LYS A 108 4.31 -17.97 2.77
N PHE A 109 4.55 -18.70 1.69
CA PHE A 109 3.69 -18.74 0.48
C PHE A 109 3.02 -20.07 0.16
N GLU A 110 1.97 -19.93 -0.69
CA GLU A 110 1.50 -20.97 -1.64
C GLU A 110 2.13 -20.73 -3.03
N TYR A 111 2.62 -21.80 -3.68
CA TYR A 111 3.50 -21.74 -4.87
C TYR A 111 2.84 -21.10 -6.10
N HIS A 112 1.56 -21.34 -6.36
CA HIS A 112 0.85 -20.84 -7.55
C HIS A 112 0.63 -19.32 -7.55
N ARG A 113 0.49 -18.67 -6.39
CA ARG A 113 0.38 -17.19 -6.31
C ARG A 113 1.69 -16.47 -6.66
N LYS A 114 2.81 -17.13 -6.42
CA LYS A 114 4.13 -16.61 -6.81
C LYS A 114 4.27 -16.53 -8.31
N LEU A 115 3.80 -17.54 -9.05
CA LEU A 115 3.82 -17.56 -10.51
C LEU A 115 2.98 -16.42 -11.11
N ILE A 116 1.75 -16.23 -10.64
CA ILE A 116 0.87 -15.16 -11.14
C ILE A 116 1.49 -13.78 -10.88
N GLY A 117 2.03 -13.56 -9.69
CA GLY A 117 2.73 -12.31 -9.35
C GLY A 117 3.96 -12.07 -10.21
N PHE A 118 4.72 -13.12 -10.53
CA PHE A 118 5.89 -13.05 -11.42
C PHE A 118 5.49 -12.64 -12.85
N PHE A 119 4.50 -13.29 -13.46
CA PHE A 119 4.02 -12.93 -14.78
C PHE A 119 3.47 -11.51 -14.83
N PHE A 120 2.72 -11.11 -13.81
CA PHE A 120 2.23 -9.74 -13.69
C PHE A 120 3.38 -8.71 -13.67
N MET A 121 4.41 -8.95 -12.87
CA MET A 121 5.59 -8.07 -12.82
C MET A 121 6.35 -8.05 -14.15
N LEU A 122 6.42 -9.19 -14.84
CA LEU A 122 7.06 -9.26 -16.16
C LEU A 122 6.31 -8.36 -17.18
N ILE A 123 4.98 -8.41 -17.19
CA ILE A 123 4.14 -7.54 -18.01
C ILE A 123 4.38 -6.06 -17.67
N CYS A 124 4.41 -5.70 -16.39
CA CYS A 124 4.68 -4.33 -15.95
C CYS A 124 6.08 -3.86 -16.38
N LYS A 125 7.10 -4.69 -16.24
CA LYS A 125 8.46 -4.39 -16.68
C LYS A 125 8.54 -4.17 -18.19
N PHE A 126 7.90 -5.03 -18.96
CA PHE A 126 7.94 -4.95 -20.43
C PHE A 126 7.14 -3.77 -20.98
N LEU A 127 5.88 -3.61 -20.53
CA LEU A 127 4.98 -2.59 -21.09
C LEU A 127 5.21 -1.19 -20.53
N LEU A 128 5.64 -1.06 -19.28
CA LEU A 128 5.73 0.21 -18.55
C LEU A 128 7.16 0.54 -18.09
N LYS A 129 8.15 -0.28 -18.48
CA LYS A 129 9.58 -0.10 -18.13
C LYS A 129 9.83 0.07 -16.62
N ILE A 130 8.99 -0.57 -15.78
CA ILE A 130 9.11 -0.51 -14.33
C ILE A 130 10.32 -1.33 -13.89
N LYS A 131 11.21 -0.72 -13.11
CA LYS A 131 12.45 -1.36 -12.62
C LYS A 131 12.30 -2.05 -11.27
N LEU A 132 11.20 -1.82 -10.54
CA LEU A 132 10.97 -2.40 -9.22
C LEU A 132 10.74 -3.91 -9.28
N HIS A 133 11.10 -4.60 -8.20
CA HIS A 133 10.90 -6.05 -8.04
C HIS A 133 9.48 -6.37 -7.56
N ASP A 134 8.85 -5.48 -6.76
CA ASP A 134 7.49 -5.66 -6.26
C ASP A 134 6.74 -4.33 -6.17
N THR A 135 5.75 -4.13 -7.02
CA THR A 135 4.88 -2.95 -6.95
C THR A 135 3.64 -3.17 -6.10
N GLN A 136 3.28 -4.43 -5.79
CA GLN A 136 1.96 -4.79 -5.25
C GLN A 136 1.96 -5.02 -3.73
N CYS A 137 3.11 -5.00 -3.06
CA CYS A 137 3.14 -5.08 -1.60
C CYS A 137 2.43 -3.84 -1.01
N GLY A 138 1.41 -4.05 -0.18
CA GLY A 138 0.61 -2.98 0.40
C GLY A 138 1.34 -2.14 1.46
N PHE A 139 2.50 -2.64 1.91
CA PHE A 139 3.30 -1.97 2.94
C PHE A 139 4.25 -0.95 2.32
N LYS A 140 3.88 0.33 2.39
CA LYS A 140 4.64 1.42 1.76
C LYS A 140 4.74 2.63 2.68
N LEU A 141 5.92 3.23 2.75
CA LEU A 141 6.21 4.40 3.56
C LEU A 141 6.45 5.61 2.66
N TYR A 142 5.79 6.71 2.96
CA TYR A 142 5.88 7.95 2.21
C TYR A 142 6.17 9.14 3.12
N LYS A 143 7.08 10.03 2.72
CA LYS A 143 7.16 11.35 3.32
C LYS A 143 5.89 12.14 2.96
N LYS A 144 5.28 12.82 3.92
CA LYS A 144 3.95 13.46 3.81
C LYS A 144 3.77 14.30 2.54
N LYS A 145 4.72 15.21 2.25
CA LYS A 145 4.65 16.08 1.07
C LYS A 145 4.55 15.27 -0.21
N ILE A 146 5.36 14.25 -0.35
CA ILE A 146 5.44 13.41 -1.55
C ILE A 146 4.22 12.49 -1.65
N GLY A 147 3.86 11.81 -0.57
CA GLY A 147 2.67 10.95 -0.57
C GLY A 147 1.41 11.73 -0.93
N LYS A 148 1.17 12.89 -0.31
CA LYS A 148 0.01 13.73 -0.67
C LYS A 148 0.02 14.17 -2.12
N MET A 149 1.17 14.53 -2.65
CA MET A 149 1.30 14.92 -4.06
C MET A 149 0.99 13.75 -5.01
N LEU A 150 1.55 12.57 -4.76
CA LEU A 150 1.31 11.39 -5.61
C LEU A 150 -0.16 10.97 -5.57
N PHE A 151 -0.75 10.83 -4.38
CA PHE A 151 -2.14 10.41 -4.22
C PHE A 151 -3.15 11.46 -4.70
N LYS A 152 -2.81 12.76 -4.70
CA LYS A 152 -3.65 13.80 -5.33
C LYS A 152 -3.76 13.62 -6.84
N ASN A 153 -2.70 13.12 -7.49
CA ASN A 153 -2.63 12.92 -8.94
C ASN A 153 -3.04 11.51 -9.38
N LEU A 154 -3.38 10.63 -8.43
CA LEU A 154 -3.78 9.26 -8.69
C LEU A 154 -5.20 9.22 -9.26
N THR A 155 -5.36 8.59 -10.42
CA THR A 155 -6.65 8.41 -11.10
C THR A 155 -7.20 7.00 -10.97
N GLU A 156 -6.32 6.01 -10.86
CA GLU A 156 -6.71 4.62 -10.66
C GLU A 156 -7.19 4.40 -9.21
N LYS A 157 -8.43 3.91 -9.09
CA LYS A 157 -9.10 3.75 -7.79
C LYS A 157 -9.12 2.31 -7.29
N LYS A 158 -8.78 1.35 -8.15
CA LYS A 158 -8.80 -0.09 -7.85
C LYS A 158 -7.38 -0.61 -7.55
N PHE A 159 -7.10 -1.86 -7.86
CA PHE A 159 -5.85 -2.55 -7.53
C PHE A 159 -4.63 -2.05 -8.30
N ALA A 160 -4.81 -1.52 -9.52
CA ALA A 160 -3.67 -1.03 -10.32
C ALA A 160 -3.12 0.34 -9.86
N HIS A 161 -3.66 0.94 -8.80
CA HIS A 161 -3.17 2.21 -8.24
C HIS A 161 -1.69 2.18 -7.86
N ASP A 162 -1.19 1.03 -7.43
CA ASP A 162 0.23 0.86 -7.07
C ASP A 162 1.16 1.08 -8.26
N ILE A 163 0.76 0.61 -9.44
CA ILE A 163 1.49 0.85 -10.69
C ILE A 163 1.48 2.33 -11.04
N GLU A 164 0.32 2.97 -10.94
CA GLU A 164 0.22 4.41 -11.27
C GLU A 164 1.06 5.26 -10.32
N ILE A 165 1.16 4.91 -9.03
CA ILE A 165 2.06 5.59 -8.09
C ILE A 165 3.52 5.49 -8.56
N VAL A 166 3.97 4.31 -9.02
CA VAL A 166 5.33 4.12 -9.54
C VAL A 166 5.56 5.00 -10.76
N LEU A 167 4.62 5.02 -11.73
CA LEU A 167 4.73 5.83 -12.93
C LEU A 167 4.73 7.34 -12.62
N LEU A 168 3.90 7.78 -11.67
CA LEU A 168 3.88 9.17 -11.19
C LEU A 168 5.20 9.56 -10.52
N ALA A 169 5.77 8.69 -9.70
CA ALA A 169 7.06 8.92 -9.07
C ALA A 169 8.18 9.00 -10.11
N THR A 170 8.22 8.06 -11.06
CA THR A 170 9.19 8.05 -12.18
C THR A 170 9.09 9.33 -13.01
N LYS A 171 7.88 9.74 -13.42
CA LYS A 171 7.67 10.99 -14.17
C LYS A 171 8.19 12.23 -13.43
N LYS A 172 8.13 12.19 -12.09
CA LYS A 172 8.63 13.28 -11.24
C LYS A 172 10.08 13.09 -10.79
N LYS A 173 10.78 12.10 -11.32
CA LYS A 173 12.18 11.75 -10.96
C LYS A 173 12.36 11.52 -9.46
N ILE A 174 11.33 10.98 -8.80
CA ILE A 174 11.37 10.60 -7.38
C ILE A 174 11.73 9.13 -7.29
N GLU A 175 12.82 8.85 -6.62
CA GLU A 175 13.29 7.48 -6.41
C GLU A 175 12.42 6.74 -5.39
N ILE A 176 12.11 5.48 -5.70
CA ILE A 176 11.45 4.54 -4.79
C ILE A 176 12.50 3.52 -4.36
N ILE A 177 12.69 3.39 -3.06
CA ILE A 177 13.59 2.39 -2.47
C ILE A 177 12.78 1.16 -2.08
N GLU A 178 13.16 -0.01 -2.55
CA GLU A 178 12.58 -1.27 -2.10
C GLU A 178 13.32 -1.78 -0.87
N LEU A 179 12.57 -2.21 0.14
CA LEU A 179 13.10 -2.77 1.36
C LEU A 179 12.50 -4.15 1.63
N PRO A 180 13.29 -5.08 2.21
CA PRO A 180 12.80 -6.41 2.53
C PRO A 180 11.70 -6.36 3.58
N VAL A 181 10.79 -7.33 3.53
CA VAL A 181 9.69 -7.49 4.48
C VAL A 181 9.51 -8.96 4.87
N GLU A 182 9.03 -9.19 6.10
CA GLU A 182 8.44 -10.46 6.47
C GLU A 182 6.96 -10.44 6.08
N TRP A 183 6.59 -11.25 5.09
CA TRP A 183 5.22 -11.36 4.58
C TRP A 183 4.62 -12.71 4.93
N LYS A 184 3.44 -12.69 5.57
CA LYS A 184 2.69 -13.89 5.96
C LYS A 184 1.39 -13.95 5.18
N HIS A 185 1.16 -15.07 4.50
CA HIS A 185 -0.12 -15.30 3.82
C HIS A 185 -1.27 -15.36 4.84
N LYS A 186 -2.40 -14.74 4.47
CA LYS A 186 -3.69 -14.87 5.16
C LYS A 186 -4.68 -15.51 4.20
N GLU A 187 -5.39 -16.53 4.66
CA GLU A 187 -6.28 -17.37 3.81
C GLU A 187 -7.51 -16.63 3.28
N ASP A 188 -7.92 -15.51 3.90
CA ASP A 188 -9.15 -14.77 3.55
C ASP A 188 -8.99 -13.75 2.42
N SER A 189 -8.09 -13.95 1.47
CA SER A 189 -7.91 -13.01 0.35
C SER A 189 -9.09 -13.07 -0.63
N LYS A 190 -9.91 -12.03 -0.65
CA LYS A 190 -11.08 -11.87 -1.55
C LYS A 190 -10.72 -11.47 -3.00
N ILE A 191 -9.50 -11.70 -3.45
CA ILE A 191 -9.07 -11.36 -4.82
C ILE A 191 -9.61 -12.43 -5.77
N HIS A 192 -10.51 -12.04 -6.67
CA HIS A 192 -10.97 -12.86 -7.79
C HIS A 192 -9.94 -12.82 -8.91
N LEU A 193 -9.01 -13.80 -8.92
CA LEU A 193 -7.85 -13.84 -9.80
C LEU A 193 -8.15 -13.51 -11.28
N ILE A 194 -9.24 -14.05 -11.85
CA ILE A 194 -9.55 -13.85 -13.28
C ILE A 194 -10.15 -12.47 -13.56
N LYS A 195 -11.20 -12.05 -12.82
CA LYS A 195 -11.88 -10.76 -13.05
C LYS A 195 -10.96 -9.59 -12.74
N ASP A 196 -10.18 -9.70 -11.66
CA ASP A 196 -9.26 -8.63 -11.26
C ASP A 196 -8.08 -8.54 -12.24
N SER A 197 -7.58 -9.66 -12.77
CA SER A 197 -6.50 -9.66 -13.77
C SER A 197 -6.87 -8.94 -15.06
N LEU A 198 -8.08 -9.17 -15.62
CA LEU A 198 -8.54 -8.47 -16.82
C LEU A 198 -8.69 -6.96 -16.58
N SER A 199 -9.25 -6.56 -15.42
CA SER A 199 -9.41 -5.16 -15.07
C SER A 199 -8.05 -4.47 -14.88
N ILE A 200 -7.08 -5.17 -14.29
CA ILE A 200 -5.72 -4.67 -14.10
C ILE A 200 -5.01 -4.53 -15.45
N PHE A 201 -5.15 -5.50 -16.36
CA PHE A 201 -4.57 -5.43 -17.70
C PHE A 201 -5.08 -4.22 -18.48
N TRP A 202 -6.40 -3.95 -18.42
CA TRP A 202 -7.00 -2.77 -19.02
C TRP A 202 -6.48 -1.46 -18.39
N SER A 203 -6.29 -1.45 -17.09
CA SER A 203 -5.68 -0.32 -16.39
C SER A 203 -4.22 -0.08 -16.82
N ILE A 204 -3.43 -1.15 -16.99
CA ILE A 204 -2.06 -1.08 -17.50
C ILE A 204 -2.03 -0.47 -18.91
N TYR A 205 -2.91 -0.92 -19.80
CA TYR A 205 -3.01 -0.37 -21.15
C TYR A 205 -3.33 1.14 -21.15
N LYS A 206 -4.31 1.55 -20.32
CA LYS A 206 -4.63 2.99 -20.13
C LYS A 206 -3.44 3.77 -19.60
N MET A 207 -2.70 3.21 -18.64
CA MET A 207 -1.50 3.84 -18.08
C MET A 207 -0.39 3.96 -19.12
N LYS A 208 -0.17 2.93 -19.94
CA LYS A 208 0.79 3.00 -21.06
C LYS A 208 0.51 4.20 -21.94
N LYS A 209 -0.75 4.40 -22.34
CA LYS A 209 -1.17 5.55 -23.16
C LYS A 209 -1.02 6.88 -22.41
N LYS A 210 -1.43 6.94 -21.12
CA LYS A 210 -1.39 8.16 -20.29
C LYS A 210 0.04 8.66 -20.01
N PHE A 211 0.99 7.76 -19.89
CA PHE A 211 2.38 8.08 -19.52
C PHE A 211 3.33 8.03 -20.72
N ASN A 212 2.84 7.76 -21.94
CA ASN A 212 3.62 7.68 -23.19
C ASN A 212 4.75 6.63 -23.14
N TYR A 213 4.43 5.41 -22.71
CA TYR A 213 5.34 4.26 -22.72
C TYR A 213 5.13 3.38 -23.95
#